data_2ff58bd5645dbe7af6905276392cbca6
#
_entry.id   2ff58bd5645dbe7af6905276392cbca6
#
_cell.length_a   1.000
_cell.length_b   1.000
_cell.length_c   1.000
_cell.angle_alpha   90.00
_cell.angle_beta   90.00
_cell.angle_gamma   90.00
#
_symmetry.space_group_name_H-M   'P 1'
#
loop_
_entity.id
_entity.type
_entity.pdbx_description
1 polymer ?
#
loop_
_entity_poly.entity_id
_entity_poly.type
_entity_poly.pdbx_seq_one_letter_code
_entity_poly.pdbx_strand_id
1 'polypeptide(L)'
;MVRQLGELENDIMTRVWQWNRPVTVREVLLDLQAERDIAYTTVMTVLDKLFRKGWLRRDQVGRAYRYEPVSSREAYTAALMNDAWGTSDNPAAALVHFFGLMSPEQREALRDALRVAALFPAPADPGPGPAGTETDTPGEADTTGETPPDTGGHSRAHSGGQSGTDSGGPGTPP
;
A
#
# COMPACT_ATOMS: atom_id res chain seq x y z
N MET A 1 -8.62 -8.27 -1.17
CA MET A 1 -8.46 -8.66 0.25
C MET A 1 -7.86 -7.48 1.01
N VAL A 2 -8.65 -6.83 1.85
CA VAL A 2 -8.20 -5.75 2.72
C VAL A 2 -7.43 -6.35 3.90
N ARG A 3 -6.15 -6.01 4.06
CA ARG A 3 -5.38 -6.48 5.20
C ARG A 3 -5.88 -5.79 6.47
N GLN A 4 -6.32 -6.57 7.44
CA GLN A 4 -6.68 -6.07 8.75
C GLN A 4 -5.49 -5.35 9.40
N LEU A 5 -5.75 -4.22 10.05
CA LEU A 5 -4.74 -3.48 10.80
C LEU A 5 -4.37 -4.24 12.07
N GLY A 6 -3.09 -4.29 12.41
CA GLY A 6 -2.64 -4.75 13.72
C GLY A 6 -3.04 -3.74 14.82
N GLU A 7 -2.94 -4.13 16.08
CA GLU A 7 -3.37 -3.30 17.23
C GLU A 7 -2.79 -1.88 17.18
N LEU A 8 -1.46 -1.74 17.14
CA LEU A 8 -0.81 -0.43 17.08
C LEU A 8 -1.07 0.32 15.77
N GLU A 9 -1.18 -0.39 14.64
CA GLU A 9 -1.58 0.21 13.36
C GLU A 9 -2.98 0.81 13.46
N ASN A 10 -3.92 0.09 14.10
CA ASN A 10 -5.29 0.55 14.31
C ASN A 10 -5.34 1.76 15.26
N ASP A 11 -4.57 1.77 16.34
CA ASP A 11 -4.49 2.90 17.28
C ASP A 11 -4.00 4.16 16.58
N ILE A 12 -2.95 4.05 15.78
CA ILE A 12 -2.43 5.17 14.99
C ILE A 12 -3.45 5.64 13.96
N MET A 13 -4.03 4.71 13.18
CA MET A 13 -5.02 5.06 12.17
C MET A 13 -6.28 5.69 12.76
N THR A 14 -6.73 5.25 13.94
CA THR A 14 -7.87 5.85 14.64
C THR A 14 -7.63 7.33 14.91
N ARG A 15 -6.45 7.71 15.37
CA ARG A 15 -6.08 9.12 15.61
C ARG A 15 -6.00 9.92 14.33
N VAL A 16 -5.35 9.36 13.32
CA VAL A 16 -5.22 10.00 12.00
C VAL A 16 -6.60 10.27 11.39
N TRP A 17 -7.54 9.34 11.49
CA TRP A 17 -8.92 9.53 11.03
C TRP A 17 -9.69 10.56 11.87
N GLN A 18 -9.56 10.52 13.20
CA GLN A 18 -10.21 11.48 14.10
C GLN A 18 -9.78 12.91 13.84
N TRP A 19 -8.49 13.13 13.61
CA TRP A 19 -7.96 14.47 13.37
C TRP A 19 -8.28 14.98 11.96
N ASN A 20 -8.51 14.11 11.02
CA ASN A 20 -8.91 14.42 9.64
C ASN A 20 -8.06 15.54 9.00
N ARG A 21 -6.76 15.52 9.25
CA ARG A 21 -5.75 16.46 8.73
C ARG A 21 -4.40 15.78 8.63
N PRO A 22 -3.45 16.35 7.86
CA PRO A 22 -2.08 15.86 7.85
C PRO A 22 -1.44 15.97 9.23
N VAL A 23 -0.81 14.88 9.70
CA VAL A 23 -0.19 14.75 11.03
C VAL A 23 1.27 14.39 10.92
N THR A 24 2.06 14.79 11.92
CA THR A 24 3.47 14.41 12.05
C THR A 24 3.65 13.21 12.97
N VAL A 25 4.79 12.51 12.87
CA VAL A 25 5.17 11.45 13.81
C VAL A 25 5.10 11.93 15.27
N ARG A 26 5.53 13.18 15.51
CA ARG A 26 5.60 13.75 16.86
C ARG A 26 4.20 13.99 17.45
N GLU A 27 3.25 14.47 16.65
CA GLU A 27 1.87 14.68 17.11
C GLU A 27 1.24 13.34 17.52
N VAL A 28 1.38 12.30 16.68
CA VAL A 28 0.86 10.95 16.97
C VAL A 28 1.56 10.36 18.20
N LEU A 29 2.86 10.54 18.35
CA LEU A 29 3.62 10.05 19.50
C LEU A 29 3.11 10.67 20.80
N LEU A 30 2.97 12.01 20.85
CA LEU A 30 2.53 12.71 22.06
C LEU A 30 1.15 12.26 22.53
N ASP A 31 0.25 12.00 21.60
CA ASP A 31 -1.07 11.51 21.94
C ASP A 31 -1.04 10.06 22.44
N LEU A 32 -0.28 9.18 21.79
CA LEU A 32 -0.11 7.79 22.22
C LEU A 32 0.60 7.67 23.58
N GLN A 33 1.52 8.57 23.87
CA GLN A 33 2.25 8.58 25.16
C GLN A 33 1.35 8.92 26.35
N ALA A 34 0.18 9.49 26.13
CA ALA A 34 -0.81 9.68 27.20
C ALA A 34 -1.42 8.34 27.69
N GLU A 35 -1.39 7.30 26.85
CA GLU A 35 -2.01 6.01 27.15
C GLU A 35 -1.00 4.88 27.38
N ARG A 36 0.18 4.96 26.74
CA ARG A 36 1.21 3.91 26.82
C ARG A 36 2.62 4.47 26.65
N ASP A 37 3.60 3.80 27.23
CA ASP A 37 5.01 4.08 26.94
C ASP A 37 5.40 3.56 25.56
N ILE A 38 5.75 4.48 24.65
CA ILE A 38 6.10 4.15 23.26
C ILE A 38 7.21 5.08 22.74
N ALA A 39 8.16 4.50 22.03
CA ALA A 39 9.27 5.24 21.46
C ALA A 39 8.92 5.92 20.12
N TYR A 40 9.56 7.06 19.86
CA TYR A 40 9.44 7.78 18.58
C TYR A 40 9.72 6.89 17.36
N THR A 41 10.76 6.07 17.42
CA THR A 41 11.15 5.16 16.33
C THR A 41 10.09 4.11 16.04
N THR A 42 9.36 3.67 17.06
CA THR A 42 8.25 2.71 16.88
C THR A 42 7.10 3.35 16.12
N VAL A 43 6.66 4.55 16.52
CA VAL A 43 5.59 5.27 15.81
C VAL A 43 5.99 5.59 14.38
N MET A 44 7.23 6.06 14.17
CA MET A 44 7.78 6.35 12.84
C MET A 44 7.76 5.11 11.94
N THR A 45 8.21 3.97 12.46
CA THR A 45 8.25 2.70 11.71
C THR A 45 6.84 2.24 11.33
N VAL A 46 5.87 2.37 12.23
CA VAL A 46 4.48 1.98 11.94
C VAL A 46 3.84 2.92 10.92
N LEU A 47 4.05 4.23 11.02
CA LEU A 47 3.57 5.19 10.01
C LEU A 47 4.18 4.92 8.62
N ASP A 48 5.48 4.61 8.55
CA ASP A 48 6.13 4.23 7.28
C ASP A 48 5.57 2.91 6.73
N LYS A 49 5.28 1.94 7.60
CA LYS A 49 4.63 0.68 7.22
C LYS A 49 3.21 0.91 6.69
N LEU A 50 2.42 1.77 7.33
CA LEU A 50 1.07 2.15 6.87
C LEU A 50 1.13 2.88 5.52
N PHE A 51 2.10 3.76 5.33
CA PHE A 51 2.36 4.40 4.04
C PHE A 51 2.69 3.37 2.95
N ARG A 52 3.60 2.43 3.20
CA ARG A 52 3.95 1.36 2.24
C ARG A 52 2.79 0.41 1.93
N LYS A 53 1.89 0.23 2.88
CA LYS A 53 0.65 -0.55 2.70
C LYS A 53 -0.44 0.22 1.94
N GLY A 54 -0.24 1.52 1.64
CA GLY A 54 -1.20 2.36 0.94
C GLY A 54 -2.36 2.88 1.80
N TRP A 55 -2.26 2.79 3.15
CA TRP A 55 -3.27 3.34 4.07
C TRP A 55 -3.11 4.83 4.30
N LEU A 56 -1.87 5.30 4.24
CA LEU A 56 -1.49 6.70 4.37
C LEU A 56 -0.81 7.19 3.10
N ARG A 57 -1.00 8.44 2.78
CA ARG A 57 -0.11 9.19 1.92
C ARG A 57 0.80 10.07 2.80
N ARG A 58 1.95 10.46 2.28
CA ARG A 58 2.86 11.32 3.00
C ARG A 58 3.41 12.41 2.08
N ASP A 59 3.52 13.61 2.64
CA ASP A 59 4.13 14.74 1.99
C ASP A 59 5.29 15.26 2.84
N GLN A 60 6.36 15.70 2.20
CA GLN A 60 7.49 16.29 2.89
C GLN A 60 7.27 17.79 3.05
N VAL A 61 7.26 18.26 4.30
CA VAL A 61 7.17 19.67 4.64
C VAL A 61 8.43 20.06 5.44
N GLY A 62 9.36 20.72 4.76
CA GLY A 62 10.67 21.01 5.32
C GLY A 62 11.48 19.73 5.56
N ARG A 63 11.88 19.47 6.81
CA ARG A 63 12.64 18.28 7.21
C ARG A 63 11.76 17.15 7.76
N ALA A 64 10.45 17.35 7.87
CA ALA A 64 9.53 16.39 8.45
C ALA A 64 8.55 15.86 7.39
N TYR A 65 8.12 14.61 7.56
CA TYR A 65 7.00 14.06 6.82
C TYR A 65 5.70 14.32 7.56
N ARG A 66 4.65 14.65 6.79
CA ARG A 66 3.26 14.67 7.23
C ARG A 66 2.51 13.53 6.58
N TYR A 67 1.69 12.86 7.37
CA TYR A 67 0.91 11.70 6.98
C TYR A 67 -0.58 12.04 7.02
N GLU A 68 -1.32 11.61 6.02
CA GLU A 68 -2.77 11.73 6.01
C GLU A 68 -3.42 10.44 5.46
N PRO A 69 -4.67 10.15 5.84
CA PRO A 69 -5.33 8.92 5.44
C PRO A 69 -5.69 8.98 3.95
N VAL A 70 -5.54 7.86 3.25
CA VAL A 70 -5.96 7.70 1.83
C VAL A 70 -7.48 7.56 1.74
N SER A 71 -8.10 6.94 2.75
CA SER A 71 -9.54 6.71 2.83
C SER A 71 -10.07 6.94 4.24
N SER A 72 -11.37 7.17 4.37
CA SER A 72 -12.01 7.36 5.67
C SER A 72 -12.10 6.05 6.47
N ARG A 73 -12.39 6.17 7.78
CA ARG A 73 -12.62 5.03 8.65
C ARG A 73 -13.82 4.19 8.20
N GLU A 74 -14.87 4.86 7.74
CA GLU A 74 -16.07 4.23 7.22
C GLU A 74 -15.78 3.40 5.96
N ALA A 75 -14.98 3.96 5.04
CA ALA A 75 -14.55 3.24 3.84
C ALA A 75 -13.70 2.00 4.18
N TYR A 76 -12.80 2.11 5.17
CA TYR A 76 -12.06 0.96 5.69
C TYR A 76 -12.99 -0.11 6.27
N THR A 77 -13.94 0.30 7.11
CA THR A 77 -14.91 -0.63 7.72
C THR A 77 -15.77 -1.31 6.65
N ALA A 78 -16.24 -0.56 5.67
CA ALA A 78 -17.01 -1.11 4.55
C ALA A 78 -16.20 -2.14 3.75
N ALA A 79 -14.92 -1.87 3.51
CA ALA A 79 -14.03 -2.80 2.82
C ALA A 79 -13.81 -4.11 3.62
N LEU A 80 -13.69 -4.04 4.96
CA LEU A 80 -13.63 -5.22 5.82
C LEU A 80 -14.94 -6.02 5.78
N MET A 81 -16.09 -5.36 5.80
CA MET A 81 -17.40 -6.00 5.67
C MET A 81 -17.50 -6.73 4.33
N ASN A 82 -17.10 -6.08 3.24
CA ASN A 82 -17.12 -6.68 1.92
C ASN A 82 -16.19 -7.90 1.80
N ASP A 83 -14.99 -7.84 2.37
CA ASP A 83 -14.08 -8.98 2.42
C ASP A 83 -14.67 -10.15 3.22
N ALA A 84 -15.22 -9.87 4.41
CA ALA A 84 -15.87 -10.89 5.23
C ALA A 84 -17.07 -11.53 4.50
N TRP A 85 -17.85 -10.73 3.80
CA TRP A 85 -18.95 -11.18 2.97
C TRP A 85 -18.49 -12.12 1.84
N GLY A 86 -17.42 -11.74 1.14
CA GLY A 86 -16.89 -12.51 0.01
C GLY A 86 -16.23 -13.84 0.40
N THR A 87 -15.95 -14.07 1.70
CA THR A 87 -15.40 -15.33 2.20
C THR A 87 -16.48 -16.33 2.65
N SER A 88 -17.75 -15.92 2.66
CA SER A 88 -18.86 -16.78 3.09
C SER A 88 -19.34 -17.66 1.93
N ASP A 89 -19.48 -18.97 2.18
CA ASP A 89 -20.09 -19.91 1.23
C ASP A 89 -21.58 -19.62 1.00
N ASN A 90 -22.24 -18.97 1.97
CA ASN A 90 -23.63 -18.54 1.88
C ASN A 90 -23.80 -17.11 2.41
N PRO A 91 -23.54 -16.10 1.57
CA PRO A 91 -23.63 -14.70 1.96
C PRO A 91 -25.01 -14.27 2.48
N ALA A 92 -26.08 -14.84 1.93
CA ALA A 92 -27.44 -14.52 2.37
C ALA A 92 -27.70 -15.00 3.81
N ALA A 93 -27.29 -16.22 4.15
CA ALA A 93 -27.40 -16.74 5.51
C ALA A 93 -26.52 -15.95 6.48
N ALA A 94 -25.28 -15.59 6.08
CA ALA A 94 -24.40 -14.76 6.89
C ALA A 94 -25.05 -13.40 7.21
N LEU A 95 -25.75 -12.80 6.25
CA LEU A 95 -26.47 -11.54 6.46
C LEU A 95 -27.63 -11.68 7.47
N VAL A 96 -28.39 -12.77 7.37
CA VAL A 96 -29.48 -13.05 8.34
C VAL A 96 -28.93 -13.16 9.75
N HIS A 97 -27.81 -13.89 9.94
CA HIS A 97 -27.13 -13.97 11.23
C HIS A 97 -26.61 -12.62 11.70
N PHE A 98 -26.03 -11.83 10.80
CA PHE A 98 -25.53 -10.48 11.12
C PHE A 98 -26.66 -9.57 11.60
N PHE A 99 -27.84 -9.59 10.96
CA PHE A 99 -29.02 -8.87 11.46
C PHE A 99 -29.46 -9.31 12.86
N GLY A 100 -29.29 -10.60 13.16
CA GLY A 100 -29.58 -11.13 14.49
C GLY A 100 -28.66 -10.57 15.58
N LEU A 101 -27.43 -10.16 15.25
CA LEU A 101 -26.46 -9.57 16.17
C LEU A 101 -26.68 -8.07 16.40
N MET A 102 -27.45 -7.40 15.54
CA MET A 102 -27.68 -5.96 15.62
C MET A 102 -28.65 -5.58 16.72
N SER A 103 -28.37 -4.46 17.39
CA SER A 103 -29.34 -3.81 18.29
C SER A 103 -30.52 -3.23 17.48
N PRO A 104 -31.64 -2.92 18.13
CA PRO A 104 -32.78 -2.24 17.48
C PRO A 104 -32.36 -0.93 16.80
N GLU A 105 -31.53 -0.13 17.46
CA GLU A 105 -31.03 1.17 16.96
C GLU A 105 -30.16 0.98 15.71
N GLN A 106 -29.28 -0.04 15.71
CA GLN A 106 -28.45 -0.35 14.56
C GLN A 106 -29.29 -0.80 13.36
N ARG A 107 -30.35 -1.58 13.57
CA ARG A 107 -31.28 -1.98 12.52
C ARG A 107 -32.03 -0.79 11.91
N GLU A 108 -32.44 0.17 12.74
CA GLU A 108 -33.10 1.39 12.28
C GLU A 108 -32.13 2.25 11.47
N ALA A 109 -30.89 2.48 11.96
CA ALA A 109 -29.85 3.19 11.22
C ALA A 109 -29.54 2.52 9.88
N LEU A 110 -29.52 1.19 9.82
CA LEU A 110 -29.31 0.47 8.55
C LEU A 110 -30.48 0.66 7.58
N ARG A 111 -31.74 0.63 8.06
CA ARG A 111 -32.91 0.92 7.20
C ARG A 111 -32.83 2.31 6.60
N ASP A 112 -32.43 3.31 7.39
CA ASP A 112 -32.29 4.67 6.92
C ASP A 112 -31.14 4.80 5.91
N ALA A 113 -30.00 4.15 6.17
CA ALA A 113 -28.88 4.10 5.25
C ALA A 113 -29.25 3.46 3.90
N LEU A 114 -29.99 2.35 3.92
CA LEU A 114 -30.49 1.68 2.70
C LEU A 114 -31.48 2.56 1.92
N ARG A 115 -32.32 3.31 2.61
CA ARG A 115 -33.24 4.27 1.99
C ARG A 115 -32.48 5.39 1.27
N VAL A 116 -31.44 5.92 1.93
CA VAL A 116 -30.54 6.93 1.33
C VAL A 116 -29.78 6.33 0.14
N ALA A 117 -29.18 5.15 0.27
CA ALA A 117 -28.43 4.49 -0.80
C ALA A 117 -29.30 4.21 -2.03
N ALA A 118 -30.60 3.93 -1.86
CA ALA A 118 -31.54 3.74 -2.97
C ALA A 118 -31.81 5.03 -3.77
N LEU A 119 -31.62 6.21 -3.14
CA LEU A 119 -31.75 7.51 -3.81
C LEU A 119 -30.49 7.89 -4.63
N PHE A 120 -29.34 7.30 -4.29
CA PHE A 120 -28.06 7.50 -4.95
C PHE A 120 -27.52 6.13 -5.40
N PRO A 121 -28.04 5.55 -6.49
CA PRO A 121 -27.48 4.30 -6.98
C PRO A 121 -25.99 4.48 -7.24
N ALA A 122 -25.18 3.54 -6.77
CA ALA A 122 -23.75 3.55 -7.02
C ALA A 122 -23.52 3.73 -8.53
N PRO A 123 -22.54 4.55 -8.96
CA PRO A 123 -22.16 4.63 -10.35
C PRO A 123 -21.91 3.21 -10.83
N ALA A 124 -22.56 2.82 -11.94
CA ALA A 124 -22.37 1.51 -12.55
C ALA A 124 -20.85 1.29 -12.67
N ASP A 125 -20.41 0.14 -12.16
CA ASP A 125 -19.02 -0.30 -12.27
C ASP A 125 -18.56 -0.02 -13.71
N PRO A 126 -17.52 0.77 -13.99
CA PRO A 126 -16.99 0.85 -15.32
C PRO A 126 -16.45 -0.55 -15.63
N GLY A 127 -17.27 -1.33 -16.32
CA GLY A 127 -16.90 -2.65 -16.79
C GLY A 127 -15.52 -2.60 -17.44
N PRO A 128 -14.77 -3.73 -17.51
CA PRO A 128 -13.42 -3.76 -18.04
C PRO A 128 -13.42 -3.02 -19.37
N GLY A 129 -12.68 -1.90 -19.39
CA GLY A 129 -12.52 -1.07 -20.58
C GLY A 129 -12.16 -1.95 -21.77
N PRO A 130 -12.58 -1.62 -22.99
CA PRO A 130 -12.29 -2.42 -24.15
C PRO A 130 -10.78 -2.66 -24.23
N ALA A 131 -10.43 -3.93 -24.20
CA ALA A 131 -9.07 -4.39 -24.48
C ALA A 131 -8.62 -3.66 -25.74
N GLY A 132 -7.54 -2.89 -25.63
CA GLY A 132 -6.95 -2.19 -26.78
C GLY A 132 -6.78 -3.16 -27.93
N THR A 133 -7.53 -2.93 -28.97
CA THR A 133 -7.31 -3.57 -30.26
C THR A 133 -5.95 -3.07 -30.76
N GLU A 134 -4.94 -3.86 -30.56
CA GLU A 134 -3.68 -3.69 -31.29
C GLU A 134 -4.02 -3.79 -32.78
N THR A 135 -4.08 -2.64 -33.40
CA THR A 135 -4.10 -2.54 -34.84
C THR A 135 -2.72 -2.92 -35.34
N ASP A 136 -2.60 -4.19 -35.70
CA ASP A 136 -1.48 -4.69 -36.49
C ASP A 136 -1.56 -4.00 -37.86
N THR A 137 -0.67 -3.04 -38.08
CA THR A 137 -0.47 -2.43 -39.39
C THR A 137 0.65 -3.21 -40.09
N PRO A 138 0.39 -3.96 -41.15
CA PRO A 138 1.47 -4.54 -41.94
C PRO A 138 2.14 -3.41 -42.73
N GLY A 139 3.35 -3.01 -42.29
CA GLY A 139 4.25 -2.16 -43.07
C GLY A 139 4.84 -2.91 -44.21
N GLU A 140 4.57 -2.40 -45.36
CA GLU A 140 5.03 -2.79 -46.67
C GLU A 140 6.56 -2.76 -46.77
N ALA A 141 7.11 -3.77 -47.43
CA ALA A 141 8.49 -3.89 -47.84
C ALA A 141 8.88 -2.79 -48.83
N ASP A 142 10.03 -2.22 -48.69
CA ASP A 142 10.81 -1.81 -49.87
C ASP A 142 12.31 -2.12 -49.69
N THR A 143 12.77 -2.76 -50.73
CA THR A 143 14.06 -3.32 -51.03
C THR A 143 15.04 -2.22 -51.46
N THR A 144 16.27 -2.27 -50.99
CA THR A 144 17.51 -1.97 -51.77
C THR A 144 18.65 -1.93 -50.75
N GLY A 145 19.52 -2.88 -50.67
CA GLY A 145 20.70 -3.05 -51.49
C GLY A 145 21.87 -2.27 -50.91
N GLU A 146 22.78 -2.91 -50.24
CA GLU A 146 24.20 -2.90 -50.58
C GLU A 146 25.10 -3.52 -49.49
N THR A 147 25.90 -4.46 -49.90
CA THR A 147 26.85 -5.29 -49.15
C THR A 147 28.24 -4.61 -49.10
N PRO A 148 29.19 -5.11 -48.28
CA PRO A 148 30.18 -4.40 -47.46
C PRO A 148 31.53 -4.15 -48.12
N PRO A 149 32.55 -3.71 -47.40
CA PRO A 149 33.66 -4.56 -47.03
C PRO A 149 34.28 -4.28 -45.65
N ASP A 150 34.58 -5.34 -44.91
CA ASP A 150 35.85 -6.00 -44.65
C ASP A 150 37.03 -5.08 -44.23
N THR A 151 37.71 -5.56 -43.26
CA THR A 151 39.13 -5.40 -42.84
C THR A 151 39.22 -5.04 -41.35
N GLY A 152 39.55 -5.97 -40.51
CA GLY A 152 40.90 -6.38 -40.14
C GLY A 152 41.30 -5.80 -38.79
N GLY A 153 41.43 -6.57 -37.75
CA GLY A 153 42.67 -7.16 -37.40
C GLY A 153 43.25 -6.71 -36.06
N HIS A 154 43.70 -7.69 -35.32
CA HIS A 154 44.76 -7.67 -34.28
C HIS A 154 44.35 -7.35 -32.83
N SER A 155 44.28 -8.34 -32.00
CA SER A 155 45.30 -9.07 -31.22
C SER A 155 46.08 -8.28 -30.14
N ARG A 156 46.07 -8.91 -29.01
CA ARG A 156 47.05 -8.98 -27.88
C ARG A 156 46.49 -8.49 -26.56
N ALA A 157 46.16 -9.37 -25.59
CA ALA A 157 47.00 -10.19 -24.73
C ALA A 157 48.09 -9.41 -23.96
N HIS A 158 47.93 -9.41 -22.64
CA HIS A 158 48.98 -9.56 -21.60
C HIS A 158 48.25 -9.38 -20.24
N SER A 159 48.13 -10.37 -19.40
CA SER A 159 49.12 -11.13 -18.64
C SER A 159 49.77 -10.32 -17.50
N GLY A 160 49.65 -10.89 -16.34
CA GLY A 160 50.52 -10.64 -15.20
C GLY A 160 49.80 -9.86 -14.07
N GLY A 161 49.69 -10.26 -12.83
CA GLY A 161 50.45 -11.24 -12.07
C GLY A 161 50.55 -10.72 -10.65
N GLN A 162 50.20 -11.60 -9.73
CA GLN A 162 50.86 -11.90 -8.44
C GLN A 162 50.88 -10.84 -7.31
N SER A 163 50.31 -11.21 -6.20
CA SER A 163 50.92 -11.72 -4.95
C SER A 163 51.31 -10.69 -3.91
N GLY A 164 51.01 -11.02 -2.67
CA GLY A 164 51.60 -10.52 -1.44
C GLY A 164 50.62 -10.50 -0.31
N THR A 165 50.35 -11.58 0.45
CA THR A 165 50.97 -11.95 1.75
C THR A 165 51.38 -10.75 2.59
N ASP A 166 50.90 -10.54 3.79
CA ASP A 166 51.39 -11.22 4.98
C ASP A 166 50.78 -10.61 6.27
N SER A 167 50.47 -11.44 7.20
CA SER A 167 50.64 -11.48 8.65
C SER A 167 50.44 -10.27 9.55
N GLY A 168 49.79 -10.54 10.64
CA GLY A 168 50.03 -9.88 11.92
C GLY A 168 48.83 -9.83 12.89
N GLY A 169 48.61 -10.90 13.68
CA GLY A 169 47.83 -10.83 14.90
C GLY A 169 48.67 -10.34 16.05
N PRO A 170 48.35 -10.63 17.34
CA PRO A 170 47.12 -10.29 18.08
C PRO A 170 47.47 -9.41 19.34
N GLY A 171 46.49 -8.86 19.98
CA GLY A 171 46.68 -8.16 21.25
C GLY A 171 45.41 -8.07 22.08
N THR A 172 45.32 -8.93 23.08
CA THR A 172 44.38 -8.88 24.19
C THR A 172 45.14 -8.34 25.43
N PRO A 173 44.57 -8.10 26.57
CA PRO A 173 43.89 -6.94 27.18
C PRO A 173 44.77 -6.34 28.33
N PRO A 174 44.24 -5.55 29.26
CA PRO A 174 43.43 -5.99 30.37
C PRO A 174 42.06 -5.29 30.48
#